data_1e7060fbaf54561fb0b0c657cccb9351
#
_entry.id   1e7060fbaf54561fb0b0c657cccb9351
#
_cell.length_a   1.000
_cell.length_b   1.000
_cell.length_c   1.000
_cell.angle_alpha   90.00
_cell.angle_beta   90.00
_cell.angle_gamma   90.00
#
_symmetry.space_group_name_H-M   'P 1'
#
loop_
_entity.id
_entity.type
_entity.pdbx_description
1 polymer ?
#
loop_
_entity_poly.entity_id
_entity_poly.type
_entity_poly.pdbx_seq_one_letter_code
_entity_poly.pdbx_strand_id
1 'polypeptide(L)'
;MFSSVPVGPGDTFERPSAGGGGLGDPLDRDPRDVLEDVIDGYVSLVRAGTDYGVVIEEVDAELDDYRLDEDATRRLRTEIRSARRGWLEEDPEDVGRRYREGELDTLDLIRRYAVIVDWGTGELLPETTRQFRESVTRRVTAAWED
;
A
#
# COMPACT_ATOMS: atom_id res chain seq x y z
N MET A 1 -7.36 36.28 8.03
CA MET A 1 -8.42 36.73 7.10
C MET A 1 -9.28 35.50 6.80
N PHE A 2 -10.51 35.42 7.36
CA PHE A 2 -11.41 34.30 7.07
C PHE A 2 -12.20 34.66 5.81
N SER A 3 -12.10 33.85 4.77
CA SER A 3 -12.89 33.95 3.57
C SER A 3 -14.19 33.16 3.78
N SER A 4 -15.33 33.83 3.82
CA SER A 4 -16.61 33.16 3.81
C SER A 4 -17.11 33.06 2.35
N VAL A 5 -17.37 31.82 1.93
CA VAL A 5 -18.03 31.57 0.64
C VAL A 5 -19.54 31.47 0.91
N PRO A 6 -20.36 32.34 0.31
CA PRO A 6 -21.80 32.22 0.47
C PRO A 6 -22.33 30.98 -0.26
N VAL A 7 -23.12 30.16 0.43
CA VAL A 7 -23.76 28.95 -0.10
C VAL A 7 -25.25 29.18 -0.22
N GLY A 8 -25.83 28.98 -1.42
CA GLY A 8 -27.22 29.16 -1.74
C GLY A 8 -27.99 27.84 -1.89
N PRO A 9 -29.33 27.91 -2.02
CA PRO A 9 -30.13 26.71 -2.31
C PRO A 9 -29.72 26.08 -3.64
N GLY A 10 -29.33 24.78 -3.60
CA GLY A 10 -28.86 24.01 -4.77
C GLY A 10 -27.35 23.93 -4.90
N ASP A 11 -26.58 24.65 -4.09
CA ASP A 11 -25.14 24.52 -4.05
C ASP A 11 -24.72 23.20 -3.34
N THR A 12 -23.73 22.54 -3.90
CA THR A 12 -23.12 21.32 -3.30
C THR A 12 -21.73 21.67 -2.80
N PHE A 13 -21.45 21.35 -1.55
CA PHE A 13 -20.10 21.46 -0.99
C PHE A 13 -19.46 20.08 -0.91
N GLU A 14 -18.46 19.83 -1.76
CA GLU A 14 -17.63 18.63 -1.69
C GLU A 14 -16.32 18.95 -0.95
N ARG A 15 -16.11 18.26 0.15
CA ARG A 15 -14.84 18.27 0.86
C ARG A 15 -14.24 16.86 0.78
N PRO A 16 -13.31 16.60 -0.16
CA PRO A 16 -12.59 15.35 -0.12
C PRO A 16 -11.82 15.27 1.20
N SER A 17 -12.18 14.32 2.03
CA SER A 17 -11.47 14.00 3.26
C SER A 17 -10.33 13.06 2.90
N ALA A 18 -9.11 13.38 3.29
CA ALA A 18 -8.02 12.44 3.21
C ALA A 18 -8.37 11.25 4.11
N GLY A 19 -8.34 10.03 3.55
CA GLY A 19 -8.46 8.82 4.35
C GLY A 19 -7.37 8.78 5.42
N GLY A 20 -7.67 8.23 6.58
CA GLY A 20 -6.66 8.01 7.62
C GLY A 20 -5.58 7.06 7.08
N GLY A 21 -4.32 7.44 7.19
CA GLY A 21 -3.21 6.53 6.96
C GLY A 21 -3.15 5.49 8.08
N GLY A 22 -3.06 4.21 7.75
CA GLY A 22 -2.79 3.16 8.72
C GLY A 22 -1.38 3.28 9.32
N LEU A 23 -1.18 2.73 10.51
CA LEU A 23 0.13 2.58 11.12
C LEU A 23 0.65 1.16 10.86
N GLY A 24 1.88 1.04 10.36
CA GLY A 24 2.54 -0.24 10.14
C GLY A 24 2.41 -0.81 8.72
N ASP A 25 2.92 -2.03 8.52
CA ASP A 25 2.81 -2.74 7.25
C ASP A 25 1.42 -3.39 7.16
N PRO A 26 0.66 -3.19 6.08
CA PRO A 26 -0.61 -3.89 5.87
C PRO A 26 -0.52 -5.41 5.98
N LEU A 27 0.65 -6.01 5.67
CA LEU A 27 0.88 -7.44 5.79
C LEU A 27 0.99 -7.95 7.23
N ASP A 28 1.11 -7.04 8.22
CA ASP A 28 1.16 -7.41 9.65
C ASP A 28 -0.23 -7.39 10.31
N ARG A 29 -1.26 -6.84 9.60
CA ARG A 29 -2.62 -6.82 10.12
C ARG A 29 -3.17 -8.24 10.28
N ASP A 30 -3.90 -8.51 11.38
CA ASP A 30 -4.53 -9.81 11.58
C ASP A 30 -5.44 -10.17 10.38
N PRO A 31 -5.26 -11.32 9.75
CA PRO A 31 -6.11 -11.75 8.63
C PRO A 31 -7.61 -11.80 8.97
N ARG A 32 -7.95 -12.02 10.23
CA ARG A 32 -9.35 -12.04 10.69
C ARG A 32 -9.95 -10.65 10.72
N ASP A 33 -9.18 -9.62 11.14
CA ASP A 33 -9.62 -8.23 11.07
C ASP A 33 -9.85 -7.79 9.61
N VAL A 34 -9.01 -8.30 8.68
CA VAL A 34 -9.19 -8.03 7.24
C VAL A 34 -10.45 -8.70 6.70
N LEU A 35 -10.76 -9.94 7.16
CA LEU A 35 -12.00 -10.62 6.82
C LEU A 35 -13.21 -9.84 7.33
N GLU A 36 -13.18 -9.35 8.58
CA GLU A 36 -14.26 -8.50 9.13
C GLU A 36 -14.44 -7.22 8.29
N ASP A 37 -13.34 -6.55 7.90
CA ASP A 37 -13.40 -5.37 7.03
C ASP A 37 -13.99 -5.70 5.64
N VAL A 38 -13.83 -6.93 5.13
CA VAL A 38 -14.46 -7.36 3.87
C VAL A 38 -15.95 -7.56 4.07
N ILE A 39 -16.36 -8.24 5.14
CA ILE A 39 -17.78 -8.45 5.48
C ILE A 39 -18.50 -7.11 5.68
N ASP A 40 -17.85 -6.17 6.36
CA ASP A 40 -18.38 -4.81 6.60
C ASP A 40 -18.31 -3.90 5.36
N GLY A 41 -17.69 -4.36 4.26
CA GLY A 41 -17.58 -3.60 3.01
C GLY A 41 -16.51 -2.49 3.01
N TYR A 42 -15.65 -2.41 4.02
CA TYR A 42 -14.52 -1.44 4.06
C TYR A 42 -13.37 -1.83 3.16
N VAL A 43 -13.16 -3.12 2.93
CA VAL A 43 -12.10 -3.68 2.08
C VAL A 43 -12.74 -4.60 1.04
N SER A 44 -12.40 -4.43 -0.24
CA SER A 44 -12.84 -5.39 -1.27
C SER A 44 -12.01 -6.67 -1.21
N LEU A 45 -12.55 -7.80 -1.68
CA LEU A 45 -11.81 -9.06 -1.82
C LEU A 45 -10.49 -8.91 -2.58
N VAL A 46 -10.49 -8.10 -3.64
CA VAL A 46 -9.28 -7.80 -4.41
C VAL A 46 -8.25 -7.10 -3.54
N ARG A 47 -8.65 -6.09 -2.77
CA ARG A 47 -7.74 -5.36 -1.88
C ARG A 47 -7.28 -6.17 -0.69
N ALA A 48 -8.08 -7.09 -0.17
CA ALA A 48 -7.64 -8.04 0.84
C ALA A 48 -6.42 -8.84 0.34
N GLY A 49 -6.45 -9.31 -0.92
CA GLY A 49 -5.30 -10.00 -1.54
C GLY A 49 -4.13 -9.07 -1.84
N THR A 50 -4.36 -7.97 -2.56
CA THR A 50 -3.28 -7.12 -3.08
C THR A 50 -2.58 -6.27 -2.02
N ASP A 51 -3.34 -5.72 -1.07
CA ASP A 51 -2.82 -4.78 -0.08
C ASP A 51 -2.41 -5.48 1.21
N TYR A 52 -3.20 -6.45 1.67
CA TYR A 52 -3.02 -7.13 2.95
C TYR A 52 -2.46 -8.56 2.83
N GLY A 53 -2.38 -9.11 1.61
CA GLY A 53 -1.93 -10.48 1.37
C GLY A 53 -2.83 -11.52 2.04
N VAL A 54 -4.14 -11.25 2.14
CA VAL A 54 -5.13 -12.13 2.76
C VAL A 54 -5.98 -12.79 1.68
N VAL A 55 -6.06 -14.12 1.74
CA VAL A 55 -6.88 -14.92 0.82
C VAL A 55 -8.20 -15.25 1.48
N ILE A 56 -9.28 -14.76 0.89
CA ILE A 56 -10.65 -14.94 1.36
C ILE A 56 -11.44 -15.58 0.21
N GLU A 57 -12.10 -16.68 0.51
CA GLU A 57 -13.03 -17.37 -0.39
C GLU A 57 -14.44 -16.83 -0.16
N GLU A 58 -15.10 -16.42 -1.23
CA GLU A 58 -16.53 -16.12 -1.23
C GLU A 58 -17.30 -17.41 -1.37
N VAL A 59 -17.95 -17.85 -0.29
CA VAL A 59 -18.70 -19.12 -0.24
C VAL A 59 -20.11 -18.92 -0.79
N ASP A 60 -20.75 -17.82 -0.41
CA ASP A 60 -22.09 -17.45 -0.88
C ASP A 60 -22.22 -15.92 -0.91
N ALA A 61 -22.27 -15.35 -2.12
CA ALA A 61 -22.38 -13.90 -2.33
C ALA A 61 -23.74 -13.32 -1.90
N GLU A 62 -24.80 -14.14 -1.86
CA GLU A 62 -26.14 -13.66 -1.46
C GLU A 62 -26.28 -13.59 0.07
N LEU A 63 -25.46 -14.34 0.79
CA LEU A 63 -25.46 -14.42 2.26
C LEU A 63 -24.27 -13.72 2.91
N ASP A 64 -23.41 -13.05 2.12
CA ASP A 64 -22.15 -12.46 2.59
C ASP A 64 -21.29 -13.47 3.36
N ASP A 65 -21.33 -14.76 2.92
CA ASP A 65 -20.58 -15.84 3.55
C ASP A 65 -19.17 -15.91 2.96
N TYR A 66 -18.19 -15.50 3.77
CA TYR A 66 -16.78 -15.45 3.42
C TYR A 66 -15.95 -16.33 4.35
N ARG A 67 -14.94 -16.98 3.81
CA ARG A 67 -14.03 -17.84 4.56
C ARG A 67 -12.58 -17.46 4.35
N LEU A 68 -11.85 -17.28 5.45
CA LEU A 68 -10.41 -17.06 5.44
C LEU A 68 -9.67 -18.38 5.13
N ASP A 69 -8.80 -18.38 4.11
CA ASP A 69 -7.80 -19.42 3.89
C ASP A 69 -6.48 -19.00 4.57
N GLU A 70 -6.25 -19.48 5.78
CA GLU A 70 -5.08 -19.15 6.57
C GLU A 70 -3.77 -19.65 5.93
N ASP A 71 -3.79 -20.83 5.27
CA ASP A 71 -2.60 -21.41 4.65
C ASP A 71 -2.23 -20.67 3.35
N ALA A 72 -3.21 -20.37 2.52
CA ALA A 72 -2.99 -19.55 1.33
C ALA A 72 -2.55 -18.13 1.69
N THR A 73 -3.14 -17.53 2.73
CA THR A 73 -2.73 -16.22 3.27
C THR A 73 -1.26 -16.23 3.70
N ARG A 74 -0.83 -17.24 4.44
CA ARG A 74 0.56 -17.37 4.89
C ARG A 74 1.54 -17.50 3.69
N ARG A 75 1.18 -18.31 2.70
CA ARG A 75 1.97 -18.46 1.47
C ARG A 75 2.05 -17.14 0.70
N LEU A 76 0.92 -16.48 0.46
CA LEU A 76 0.86 -15.22 -0.28
C LEU A 76 1.67 -14.12 0.42
N ARG A 77 1.55 -13.97 1.73
CA ARG A 77 2.34 -12.99 2.50
C ARG A 77 3.84 -13.26 2.41
N THR A 78 4.24 -14.53 2.47
CA THR A 78 5.65 -14.92 2.30
C THR A 78 6.17 -14.56 0.91
N GLU A 79 5.38 -14.81 -0.12
CA GLU A 79 5.71 -14.46 -1.50
C GLU A 79 5.84 -12.95 -1.69
N ILE A 80 4.86 -12.16 -1.21
CA ILE A 80 4.90 -10.70 -1.30
C ILE A 80 6.12 -10.13 -0.56
N ARG A 81 6.43 -10.62 0.66
CA ARG A 81 7.59 -10.18 1.41
C ARG A 81 8.90 -10.52 0.68
N SER A 82 9.00 -11.71 0.11
CA SER A 82 10.16 -12.12 -0.69
C SER A 82 10.36 -11.23 -1.92
N ALA A 83 9.26 -10.94 -2.66
CA ALA A 83 9.30 -10.03 -3.80
C ALA A 83 9.72 -8.61 -3.38
N ARG A 84 9.19 -8.08 -2.28
CA ARG A 84 9.56 -6.75 -1.74
C ARG A 84 11.06 -6.66 -1.43
N ARG A 85 11.67 -7.72 -0.90
CA ARG A 85 13.11 -7.76 -0.65
C ARG A 85 13.89 -7.62 -1.95
N GLY A 86 13.55 -8.36 -2.99
CA GLY A 86 14.19 -8.27 -4.31
C GLY A 86 14.11 -6.85 -4.88
N TRP A 87 12.95 -6.17 -4.76
CA TRP A 87 12.80 -4.79 -5.23
C TRP A 87 13.68 -3.78 -4.48
N LEU A 88 13.91 -4.00 -3.19
CA LEU A 88 14.78 -3.12 -2.38
C LEU A 88 16.27 -3.34 -2.68
N GLU A 89 16.64 -4.47 -3.29
CA GLU A 89 18.01 -4.78 -3.71
C GLU A 89 18.35 -4.17 -5.08
N GLU A 90 17.34 -3.74 -5.87
CA GLU A 90 17.59 -3.09 -7.17
C GLU A 90 18.33 -1.77 -7.00
N ASP A 91 19.21 -1.44 -7.97
CA ASP A 91 19.97 -0.19 -7.98
C ASP A 91 19.01 1.02 -8.10
N PRO A 92 19.03 1.97 -7.14
CA PRO A 92 18.20 3.17 -7.19
C PRO A 92 18.36 4.01 -8.47
N GLU A 93 19.55 4.02 -9.08
CA GLU A 93 19.82 4.75 -10.32
C GLU A 93 19.07 4.13 -11.50
N ASP A 94 19.07 2.80 -11.60
CA ASP A 94 18.33 2.09 -12.63
C ASP A 94 16.83 2.25 -12.46
N VAL A 95 16.35 2.19 -11.23
CA VAL A 95 14.93 2.43 -10.90
C VAL A 95 14.53 3.87 -11.26
N GLY A 96 15.36 4.86 -10.90
CA GLY A 96 15.13 6.27 -11.24
C GLY A 96 15.13 6.51 -12.75
N ARG A 97 15.99 5.83 -13.50
CA ARG A 97 16.00 5.89 -14.96
C ARG A 97 14.70 5.35 -15.57
N ARG A 98 14.24 4.16 -15.15
CA ARG A 98 12.98 3.54 -15.61
C ARG A 98 11.76 4.43 -15.32
N TYR A 99 11.78 5.13 -14.18
CA TYR A 99 10.76 6.13 -13.86
C TYR A 99 10.75 7.30 -14.86
N ARG A 100 11.92 7.87 -15.18
CA ARG A 100 12.04 8.96 -16.17
C ARG A 100 11.63 8.51 -17.58
N GLU A 101 11.84 7.25 -17.92
CA GLU A 101 11.43 6.62 -19.19
C GLU A 101 9.93 6.28 -19.23
N GLY A 102 9.20 6.47 -18.12
CA GLY A 102 7.76 6.22 -18.02
C GLY A 102 7.38 4.73 -17.87
N GLU A 103 8.34 3.88 -17.56
CA GLU A 103 8.10 2.45 -17.31
C GLU A 103 7.51 2.17 -15.92
N LEU A 104 7.75 3.07 -14.98
CA LEU A 104 7.29 2.98 -13.59
C LEU A 104 6.45 4.21 -13.25
N ASP A 105 5.40 4.01 -12.50
CA ASP A 105 4.66 5.12 -11.92
C ASP A 105 5.23 5.55 -10.54
N THR A 106 4.73 6.67 -10.04
CA THR A 106 5.15 7.23 -8.75
C THR A 106 4.87 6.31 -7.57
N LEU A 107 3.77 5.55 -7.62
CA LEU A 107 3.41 4.63 -6.54
C LEU A 107 4.33 3.41 -6.53
N ASP A 108 4.66 2.87 -7.70
CA ASP A 108 5.64 1.80 -7.84
C ASP A 108 7.00 2.23 -7.32
N LEU A 109 7.46 3.43 -7.71
CA LEU A 109 8.73 3.99 -7.27
C LEU A 109 8.87 4.00 -5.75
N ILE A 110 7.83 4.49 -5.05
CA ILE A 110 7.83 4.61 -3.59
C ILE A 110 7.55 3.27 -2.91
N ARG A 111 6.47 2.58 -3.32
CA ARG A 111 5.95 1.41 -2.59
C ARG A 111 6.75 0.15 -2.82
N ARG A 112 7.28 -0.04 -4.05
CA ARG A 112 8.04 -1.24 -4.40
C ARG A 112 9.52 -1.03 -4.17
N TYR A 113 10.08 0.03 -4.75
CA TYR A 113 11.53 0.22 -4.82
C TYR A 113 12.08 1.11 -3.69
N ALA A 114 11.20 1.79 -2.96
CA ALA A 114 11.57 2.77 -1.93
C ALA A 114 12.60 3.80 -2.46
N VAL A 115 12.36 4.31 -3.66
CA VAL A 115 13.20 5.31 -4.33
C VAL A 115 12.49 6.65 -4.29
N ILE A 116 13.23 7.70 -3.94
CA ILE A 116 12.75 9.07 -3.87
C ILE A 116 13.44 9.91 -4.95
N VAL A 117 12.63 10.63 -5.71
CA VAL A 117 13.08 11.55 -6.75
C VAL A 117 12.58 12.96 -6.47
N ASP A 118 13.22 13.95 -7.05
CA ASP A 118 12.66 15.28 -7.15
C ASP A 118 11.45 15.27 -8.10
N TRP A 119 10.29 15.67 -7.61
CA TRP A 119 9.05 15.61 -8.38
C TRP A 119 8.97 16.56 -9.57
N GLY A 120 9.80 17.62 -9.57
CA GLY A 120 9.85 18.58 -10.66
C GLY A 120 10.79 18.16 -11.79
N THR A 121 11.90 17.49 -11.45
CA THR A 121 12.93 17.11 -12.42
C THR A 121 12.97 15.62 -12.74
N GLY A 122 12.42 14.78 -11.86
CA GLY A 122 12.53 13.31 -11.94
C GLY A 122 13.93 12.78 -11.57
N GLU A 123 14.82 13.65 -11.06
CA GLU A 123 16.16 13.25 -10.66
C GLU A 123 16.14 12.49 -9.33
N LEU A 124 16.96 11.44 -9.23
CA LEU A 124 17.12 10.67 -8.00
C LEU A 124 17.65 11.56 -6.87
N LEU A 125 17.09 11.40 -5.67
CA LEU A 125 17.59 11.98 -4.42
C LEU A 125 18.31 10.88 -3.61
N PRO A 126 19.63 10.67 -3.81
CA PRO A 126 20.33 9.47 -3.33
C PRO A 126 20.30 9.36 -1.80
N GLU A 127 20.56 10.45 -1.09
CA GLU A 127 20.61 10.44 0.38
C GLU A 127 19.24 10.19 0.99
N THR A 128 18.18 10.83 0.45
CA THR A 128 16.81 10.62 0.88
C THR A 128 16.35 9.18 0.60
N THR A 129 16.70 8.65 -0.57
CA THR A 129 16.44 7.26 -0.95
C THR A 129 17.12 6.28 0.01
N ARG A 130 18.40 6.51 0.34
CA ARG A 130 19.14 5.68 1.28
C ARG A 130 18.45 5.64 2.66
N GLN A 131 18.14 6.80 3.23
CA GLN A 131 17.46 6.91 4.53
C GLN A 131 16.07 6.24 4.50
N PHE A 132 15.33 6.41 3.41
CA PHE A 132 14.03 5.80 3.24
C PHE A 132 14.14 4.27 3.14
N ARG A 133 15.05 3.73 2.32
CA ARG A 133 15.32 2.29 2.22
C ARG A 133 15.73 1.69 3.56
N GLU A 134 16.62 2.35 4.31
CA GLU A 134 17.01 1.91 5.66
C GLU A 134 15.81 1.81 6.60
N SER A 135 14.90 2.79 6.55
CA SER A 135 13.68 2.78 7.36
C SER A 135 12.73 1.65 7.00
N VAL A 136 12.56 1.38 5.69
CA VAL A 136 11.72 0.30 5.17
C VAL A 136 12.33 -1.06 5.50
N THR A 137 13.63 -1.24 5.24
CA THR A 137 14.35 -2.50 5.55
C THR A 137 14.27 -2.83 7.03
N ARG A 138 14.46 -1.85 7.92
CA ARG A 138 14.37 -2.05 9.36
C ARG A 138 12.98 -2.55 9.79
N ARG A 139 11.92 -2.05 9.18
CA ARG A 139 10.54 -2.52 9.46
C ARG A 139 10.29 -3.92 8.91
N VAL A 140 10.78 -4.20 7.72
CA VAL A 140 10.65 -5.51 7.07
C VAL A 140 11.44 -6.58 7.83
N THR A 141 12.65 -6.29 8.32
CA THR A 141 13.47 -7.25 9.09
C THR A 141 12.94 -7.48 10.51
N ALA A 142 12.44 -6.45 11.19
CA ALA A 142 11.85 -6.60 12.52
C ALA A 142 10.62 -7.53 12.54
N ALA A 143 9.85 -7.55 11.46
CA ALA A 143 8.69 -8.43 11.30
C ALA A 143 9.04 -9.90 10.93
N TRP A 144 10.34 -10.25 10.88
CA TRP A 144 10.83 -11.57 10.45
C TRP A 144 11.54 -12.34 11.57
N GLU A 145 11.76 -11.69 12.71
CA GLU A 145 12.42 -12.29 13.88
C GLU A 145 11.42 -12.87 14.90
N ASP A 146 10.09 -12.70 14.67
CA ASP A 146 8.99 -13.28 15.43
C ASP A 146 8.32 -14.41 14.62
#